data_ccd9a794b540f4a6252d604e50d549e8
#
_entry.id   ccd9a794b540f4a6252d604e50d549e8
#
_cell.length_a   1.000
_cell.length_b   1.000
_cell.length_c   1.000
_cell.angle_alpha   90.00
_cell.angle_beta   90.00
_cell.angle_gamma   90.00
#
_symmetry.space_group_name_H-M   'P 1'
#
loop_
_entity.id
_entity.type
_entity.pdbx_description
1 polymer ?
#
loop_
_entity_poly.entity_id
_entity_poly.type
_entity_poly.pdbx_seq_one_letter_code
_entity_poly.pdbx_strand_id
1 'polypeptide(L)' 'MKITIYTDGGARGNPGPAATGVVIKNEKGETLAAYGHYLGKQTNNYAEYSAIISALKKAKELGATEVECVADSK' A
#
# COMPACT_ATOMS: atom_id res chain seq x y z
N MET A 1 -18.35 -5.19 -1.92
CA MET A 1 -17.72 -4.74 -0.68
C MET A 1 -16.83 -3.54 -0.98
N LYS A 2 -17.01 -2.47 -0.24
CA LYS A 2 -16.18 -1.28 -0.35
C LYS A 2 -15.03 -1.35 0.65
N ILE A 3 -13.82 -1.04 0.21
CA ILE A 3 -12.66 -1.01 1.07
C ILE A 3 -11.89 0.29 0.90
N THR A 4 -11.14 0.66 1.92
CA THR A 4 -10.21 1.77 1.90
C THR A 4 -8.79 1.21 2.07
N ILE A 5 -7.90 1.61 1.17
CA ILE A 5 -6.51 1.19 1.19
C ILE A 5 -5.67 2.38 1.63
N TYR A 6 -4.84 2.17 2.64
CA TYR A 6 -3.83 3.12 3.08
C TYR A 6 -2.47 2.58 2.66
N THR A 7 -1.73 3.36 1.89
CA THR A 7 -0.40 2.96 1.45
C THR A 7 0.64 3.97 1.89
N ASP A 8 1.81 3.48 2.23
CA ASP A 8 2.98 4.29 2.52
C ASP A 8 4.18 3.58 1.90
N GLY A 9 4.98 4.32 1.15
CA GLY A 9 6.18 3.77 0.54
C GLY A 9 7.25 4.84 0.52
N GLY A 10 8.49 4.45 0.76
CA GLY A 10 9.58 5.39 0.76
C GLY A 10 10.94 4.74 0.77
N ALA A 11 11.95 5.55 0.54
CA ALA A 11 13.34 5.13 0.57
C ALA A 11 14.17 6.10 1.40
N ARG A 12 15.20 5.58 2.05
CA ARG A 12 16.22 6.40 2.71
C ARG A 12 17.26 6.74 1.68
N GLY A 13 17.26 8.00 1.27
CA GLY A 13 18.01 8.41 0.09
C GLY A 13 17.19 8.07 -1.16
N ASN A 14 17.57 8.56 -2.30
CA ASN A 14 16.83 8.37 -3.54
C ASN A 14 17.77 8.16 -4.71
N PRO A 15 18.22 6.92 -4.99
CA PRO A 15 17.76 5.64 -4.39
C PRO A 15 18.40 5.32 -3.04
N GLY A 16 17.79 4.38 -2.32
CA GLY A 16 18.29 3.87 -1.07
C GLY A 16 17.44 2.75 -0.53
N PRO A 17 17.69 2.25 0.68
CA PRO A 17 16.86 1.22 1.28
C PRO A 17 15.40 1.67 1.31
N ALA A 18 14.52 0.85 0.73
CA ALA A 18 13.13 1.19 0.52
C ALA A 18 12.20 0.12 1.09
N ALA A 19 11.02 0.56 1.52
CA ALA A 19 9.99 -0.32 2.06
C ALA A 19 8.61 0.20 1.74
N THR A 20 7.62 -0.69 1.75
CA THR A 20 6.22 -0.34 1.58
C THR A 20 5.42 -0.77 2.80
N GLY A 21 4.33 -0.05 3.05
CA GLY A 21 3.34 -0.44 4.04
C GLY A 21 1.94 -0.35 3.44
N VAL A 22 1.09 -1.31 3.76
CA VAL A 22 -0.29 -1.36 3.27
C VAL A 22 -1.22 -1.72 4.42
N VAL A 23 -2.29 -0.96 4.56
CA VAL A 23 -3.38 -1.29 5.49
C VAL A 23 -4.69 -1.20 4.70
N ILE A 24 -5.50 -2.23 4.79
CA ILE A 24 -6.79 -2.29 4.10
C ILE A 24 -7.89 -2.42 5.15
N LYS A 25 -8.87 -1.53 5.08
CA LYS A 25 -10.00 -1.50 5.99
C LYS A 25 -11.31 -1.59 5.24
N ASN A 26 -12.34 -2.14 5.89
CA ASN A 26 -13.70 -2.16 5.35
C ASN A 26 -14.45 -0.88 5.74
N GLU A 27 -15.72 -0.80 5.36
CA GLU A 27 -16.58 0.36 5.65
C GLU A 27 -16.79 0.59 7.15
N LYS A 28 -16.68 -0.46 7.95
CA LYS A 28 -16.83 -0.38 9.40
C LYS A 28 -15.54 0.05 10.12
N GLY A 29 -14.46 0.25 9.36
CA GLY A 29 -13.16 0.59 9.94
C GLY A 29 -12.38 -0.59 10.45
N GLU A 30 -12.82 -1.81 10.18
CA GLU A 30 -12.10 -3.01 10.57
C GLU A 30 -10.94 -3.27 9.63
N THR A 31 -9.79 -3.61 10.18
CA THR A 31 -8.59 -3.91 9.40
C THR A 31 -8.69 -5.32 8.81
N LEU A 32 -8.76 -5.40 7.48
CA LEU A 32 -8.83 -6.67 6.75
C LEU A 32 -7.46 -7.23 6.45
N ALA A 33 -6.48 -6.36 6.24
CA ALA A 33 -5.10 -6.76 5.97
C ALA A 33 -4.17 -5.62 6.36
N ALA A 34 -2.99 -5.98 6.87
CA ALA A 34 -1.94 -5.03 7.17
C ALA A 34 -0.60 -5.74 6.96
N TYR A 35 0.25 -5.17 6.12
CA TYR A 35 1.54 -5.80 5.82
C TYR A 35 2.53 -4.76 5.28
N GLY A 36 3.79 -5.16 5.24
CA GLY A 36 4.84 -4.35 4.66
C GLY A 36 5.86 -5.22 3.95
N HIS A 37 6.58 -4.61 3.02
CA HIS A 37 7.65 -5.29 2.28
C HIS A 37 8.90 -4.44 2.22
N TYR A 38 10.04 -5.07 2.45
CA TYR A 38 11.33 -4.46 2.18
C TYR A 38 11.67 -4.68 0.70
N LEU A 39 12.02 -3.60 0.00
CA LEU A 39 12.25 -3.62 -1.43
C LEU A 39 13.73 -3.63 -1.84
N GLY A 40 14.63 -3.51 -0.87
CA GLY A 40 16.03 -3.32 -1.17
C GLY A 40 16.30 -1.87 -1.59
N LYS A 41 17.31 -1.64 -2.40
CA LYS A 41 17.69 -0.30 -2.86
C LYS A 41 16.80 0.13 -4.02
N GLN A 42 15.91 1.09 -3.78
CA GLN A 42 14.96 1.59 -4.77
C GLN A 42 14.72 3.07 -4.59
N THR A 43 14.05 3.69 -5.56
CA THR A 43 13.63 5.07 -5.47
C THR A 43 12.32 5.21 -4.67
N ASN A 44 12.04 6.42 -4.19
CA ASN A 44 10.77 6.71 -3.53
C ASN A 44 9.58 6.41 -4.43
N ASN A 45 9.65 6.81 -5.71
CA ASN A 45 8.56 6.56 -6.66
C ASN A 45 8.30 5.08 -6.85
N TYR A 46 9.36 4.29 -6.94
CA TYR A 46 9.22 2.84 -7.07
C TYR A 46 8.51 2.26 -5.84
N ALA A 47 8.89 2.70 -4.64
CA ALA A 47 8.28 2.22 -3.40
C ALA A 47 6.79 2.58 -3.33
N GLU A 48 6.43 3.82 -3.70
CA GLU A 48 5.03 4.25 -3.72
C GLU A 48 4.20 3.43 -4.71
N TYR A 49 4.69 3.23 -5.92
CA TYR A 49 4.01 2.41 -6.93
C TYR A 49 3.87 0.96 -6.48
N SER A 50 4.92 0.39 -5.91
CA SER A 50 4.90 -0.99 -5.42
C SER A 50 3.84 -1.18 -4.35
N ALA A 51 3.70 -0.20 -3.44
CA ALA A 51 2.69 -0.25 -2.39
C ALA A 51 1.28 -0.26 -2.99
N ILE A 52 1.02 0.62 -3.95
CA ILE A 52 -0.29 0.73 -4.59
C ILE A 52 -0.63 -0.55 -5.36
N ILE A 53 0.29 -1.06 -6.16
CA ILE A 53 0.08 -2.27 -6.95
C ILE A 53 -0.19 -3.47 -6.03
N SER A 54 0.60 -3.63 -4.99
CA SER A 54 0.42 -4.69 -4.00
C SER A 54 -0.96 -4.60 -3.34
N ALA A 55 -1.36 -3.40 -2.94
CA ALA A 55 -2.64 -3.15 -2.30
C ALA A 55 -3.82 -3.48 -3.22
N LEU A 56 -3.74 -3.09 -4.51
CA LEU A 56 -4.78 -3.38 -5.48
C LEU A 56 -4.93 -4.88 -5.74
N LYS A 57 -3.82 -5.61 -5.81
CA LYS A 57 -3.86 -7.06 -5.94
C LYS A 57 -4.53 -7.71 -4.73
N LYS A 58 -4.22 -7.24 -3.54
CA LYS A 58 -4.82 -7.75 -2.31
C LYS A 58 -6.31 -7.43 -2.26
N ALA A 59 -6.71 -6.23 -2.68
CA ALA A 59 -8.09 -5.83 -2.76
C ALA A 59 -8.89 -6.77 -3.66
N LYS A 60 -8.33 -7.15 -4.81
CA LYS A 60 -8.95 -8.08 -5.73
C LYS A 60 -9.13 -9.47 -5.08
N GLU A 61 -8.11 -9.94 -4.36
CA GLU A 61 -8.19 -11.21 -3.62
C GLU A 61 -9.28 -11.19 -2.57
N LEU A 62 -9.52 -10.04 -1.93
CA LEU A 62 -10.55 -9.89 -0.91
C LEU A 62 -11.96 -9.75 -1.49
N GLY A 63 -12.09 -9.66 -2.82
CA GLY A 63 -13.37 -9.54 -3.48
C GLY A 63 -13.98 -8.15 -3.42
N ALA A 64 -13.14 -7.11 -3.32
CA ALA A 64 -13.63 -5.74 -3.26
C ALA A 64 -14.26 -5.31 -4.59
N THR A 65 -15.40 -4.63 -4.52
CA THR A 65 -16.08 -4.06 -5.68
C THR A 65 -15.84 -2.57 -5.82
N GLU A 66 -15.54 -1.89 -4.73
CA GLU A 66 -15.19 -0.48 -4.70
C GLU A 66 -13.92 -0.31 -3.87
N VAL A 67 -13.00 0.50 -4.35
CA VAL A 67 -11.72 0.74 -3.68
C VAL A 67 -11.45 2.24 -3.62
N GLU A 68 -11.19 2.74 -2.41
CA GLU A 68 -10.67 4.07 -2.20
C GLU A 68 -9.22 3.96 -1.76
N CYS A 69 -8.33 4.64 -2.46
CA CYS A 69 -6.90 4.64 -2.12
C CYS A 69 -6.54 5.96 -1.43
N VAL A 70 -5.94 5.85 -0.26
CA VAL A 70 -5.40 6.99 0.47
C VAL A 70 -3.89 6.80 0.50
N ALA A 71 -3.17 7.64 -0.22
CA ALA A 71 -1.72 7.64 -0.24
C ALA A 71 -1.21 8.84 0.55
N ASP A 72 -0.37 8.56 1.53
CA ASP A 72 0.29 9.61 2.30
C ASP A 72 1.70 9.75 1.73
N SER A 73 1.89 10.73 0.86
CA SER A 73 3.21 11.04 0.33
C SER A 73 3.74 12.29 1.04
N LYS A 74 4.82 12.10 1.71
CA LYS A 74 5.53 13.21 2.37
C LYS A 74 6.62 13.76 1.46
#